data_2feeaca6e4c0c6209b89722857e3e159
#
_entry.id   2feeaca6e4c0c6209b89722857e3e159
#
_cell.length_a   1.000
_cell.length_b   1.000
_cell.length_c   1.000
_cell.angle_alpha   90.00
_cell.angle_beta   90.00
_cell.angle_gamma   90.00
#
_symmetry.space_group_name_H-M   'P 1'
#
loop_
_entity.id
_entity.type
_entity.pdbx_description
1 polymer ?
#
loop_
_entity_poly.entity_id
_entity_poly.type
_entity_poly.pdbx_seq_one_letter_code
_entity_poly.pdbx_strand_id
1 'polypeptide(L)'
;RDEGLTRQPNRVEASAPLWQRVLAAPGDRASVFVAEGDAGVVGFAAGNRLDETRHGCDAELTGIYLARDVQRHGLGRRLVGTVAAERAAHGATGMIAWALAGSAPARRFFEALGAELVIEQPFEWDGAPLVEAGYRWLDLPSLVGLAGIKALH
;
A
#
# COMPACT_ATOMS: atom_id res chain seq x y z
N ARG A 1 19.58 4.58 5.01
CA ARG A 1 18.89 4.61 4.92
C ARG A 1 18.21 5.39 4.04
N ASP A 2 17.51 5.75 3.74
CA ASP A 2 16.70 6.42 2.91
C ASP A 2 16.73 7.85 2.99
N GLU A 3 17.83 8.46 3.07
CA GLU A 3 17.88 9.87 3.21
C GLU A 3 17.27 10.57 2.05
N GLY A 4 17.38 10.04 0.85
CA GLY A 4 16.76 10.68 -0.30
C GLY A 4 15.27 10.75 -0.18
N LEU A 5 14.67 9.80 0.49
CA LEU A 5 13.24 9.78 0.64
C LEU A 5 12.76 10.72 1.71
N THR A 6 13.59 11.14 2.62
CA THR A 6 13.14 11.97 3.70
C THR A 6 13.34 13.43 3.46
N ARG A 7 14.02 13.85 2.40
CA ARG A 7 14.24 15.21 2.23
C ARG A 7 13.23 15.82 1.45
N GLN A 8 12.13 16.15 1.92
CA GLN A 8 11.03 16.68 1.15
C GLN A 8 10.56 17.97 1.73
N PRO A 9 10.56 19.03 0.96
CA PRO A 9 10.24 20.34 1.51
C PRO A 9 8.78 20.55 1.79
N ASN A 10 7.89 19.92 1.09
CA ASN A 10 6.49 20.24 1.27
C ASN A 10 5.75 19.21 2.07
N ARG A 11 6.32 18.75 3.12
CA ARG A 11 5.63 17.81 3.95
C ARG A 11 4.43 18.46 4.62
N VAL A 12 3.39 17.67 4.79
CA VAL A 12 2.17 18.09 5.39
C VAL A 12 2.13 17.58 6.82
N GLU A 13 2.01 18.49 7.75
CA GLU A 13 2.00 18.10 9.13
C GLU A 13 0.68 17.52 9.45
N ALA A 14 0.62 16.35 10.00
CA ALA A 14 -0.62 15.75 10.43
C ALA A 14 -0.82 15.98 11.90
N SER A 15 -2.00 15.70 12.38
CA SER A 15 -2.25 15.84 13.80
C SER A 15 -1.37 14.89 14.57
N ALA A 16 -0.97 13.81 13.96
CA ALA A 16 -0.01 12.93 14.59
C ALA A 16 1.37 13.39 14.18
N PRO A 17 2.40 12.88 14.78
CA PRO A 17 3.75 13.22 14.36
C PRO A 17 4.11 12.69 12.99
N LEU A 18 3.17 11.99 12.33
CA LEU A 18 3.44 11.43 11.03
C LEU A 18 2.76 12.22 9.94
N TRP A 19 3.34 12.19 8.78
CA TRP A 19 2.74 12.83 7.63
C TRP A 19 3.13 12.02 6.40
N GLN A 20 2.51 12.32 5.28
CA GLN A 20 2.74 11.56 4.07
C GLN A 20 2.74 12.48 2.88
N ARG A 21 3.36 12.02 1.80
CA ARG A 21 3.43 12.79 0.60
C ARG A 21 3.72 11.86 -0.57
N VAL A 22 3.35 12.30 -1.75
CA VAL A 22 3.60 11.55 -2.95
C VAL A 22 5.04 11.78 -3.38
N LEU A 23 5.76 10.71 -3.65
CA LEU A 23 7.11 10.78 -4.14
C LEU A 23 7.22 10.48 -5.62
N ALA A 24 6.39 9.59 -6.11
CA ALA A 24 6.47 9.20 -7.51
C ALA A 24 5.99 10.32 -8.39
N ALA A 25 6.46 10.37 -9.58
CA ALA A 25 5.96 11.31 -10.54
C ALA A 25 4.46 11.09 -10.70
N PRO A 26 3.72 12.16 -10.84
CA PRO A 26 2.30 12.02 -11.05
C PRO A 26 2.03 11.32 -12.37
N GLY A 27 0.96 10.62 -12.43
CA GLY A 27 0.59 9.91 -13.62
C GLY A 27 -0.37 8.83 -13.25
N ASP A 28 -0.85 8.13 -14.26
CA ASP A 28 -1.84 7.12 -14.02
C ASP A 28 -1.26 5.72 -13.82
N ARG A 29 0.06 5.55 -13.89
CA ARG A 29 0.63 4.22 -13.80
C ARG A 29 1.10 3.84 -12.41
N ALA A 30 1.66 4.76 -11.65
CA ALA A 30 2.25 4.38 -10.38
C ALA A 30 2.27 5.55 -9.41
N SER A 31 2.30 5.22 -8.14
CA SER A 31 2.45 6.23 -7.10
C SER A 31 3.13 5.61 -5.89
N VAL A 32 3.84 6.45 -5.15
CA VAL A 32 4.50 6.05 -3.92
C VAL A 32 4.18 7.09 -2.87
N PHE A 33 3.80 6.62 -1.70
CA PHE A 33 3.52 7.50 -0.57
C PHE A 33 4.44 7.13 0.57
N VAL A 34 4.98 8.14 1.23
CA VAL A 34 5.93 7.96 2.31
C VAL A 34 5.38 8.63 3.55
N ALA A 35 5.50 7.96 4.67
CA ALA A 35 5.17 8.54 5.96
C ALA A 35 6.46 8.79 6.72
N GLU A 36 6.57 9.99 7.29
CA GLU A 36 7.77 10.40 7.99
C GLU A 36 7.43 10.78 9.40
N GLY A 37 8.28 10.38 10.32
CA GLY A 37 8.19 10.84 11.69
C GLY A 37 9.38 11.71 12.01
N ASP A 38 9.57 11.99 13.29
CA ASP A 38 10.66 12.89 13.71
C ASP A 38 12.03 12.37 13.30
N ALA A 39 12.20 11.08 13.29
CA ALA A 39 13.51 10.49 13.03
C ALA A 39 13.69 10.02 11.60
N GLY A 40 12.76 10.29 10.72
CA GLY A 40 12.91 9.89 9.32
C GLY A 40 11.74 9.09 8.82
N VAL A 41 11.96 8.35 7.75
CA VAL A 41 10.89 7.57 7.13
C VAL A 41 10.48 6.44 8.04
N VAL A 42 9.19 6.35 8.32
CA VAL A 42 8.66 5.30 9.16
C VAL A 42 7.76 4.34 8.40
N GLY A 43 7.47 4.64 7.15
CA GLY A 43 6.70 3.73 6.34
C GLY A 43 6.54 4.22 4.92
N PHE A 44 6.17 3.31 4.03
CA PHE A 44 5.81 3.71 2.68
C PHE A 44 4.86 2.67 2.10
N ALA A 45 4.18 3.07 1.05
CA ALA A 45 3.37 2.16 0.26
C ALA A 45 3.42 2.60 -1.18
N ALA A 46 3.38 1.63 -2.07
CA ALA A 46 3.46 1.88 -3.49
C ALA A 46 2.40 1.08 -4.21
N GLY A 47 1.88 1.65 -5.27
CA GLY A 47 0.92 0.95 -6.09
C GLY A 47 1.05 1.35 -7.54
N ASN A 48 0.54 0.51 -8.44
CA ASN A 48 0.59 0.84 -9.85
C ASN A 48 -0.63 0.26 -10.55
N ARG A 49 -0.81 0.70 -11.79
CA ARG A 49 -1.85 0.19 -12.65
C ARG A 49 -1.34 -1.09 -13.29
N LEU A 50 -2.21 -2.08 -13.36
CA LEU A 50 -1.88 -3.29 -14.07
C LEU A 50 -2.19 -3.09 -15.55
N ASP A 51 -1.32 -3.67 -16.41
CA ASP A 51 -1.56 -3.60 -17.85
C ASP A 51 -2.71 -4.48 -18.24
N GLU A 52 -2.92 -5.56 -17.51
CA GLU A 52 -4.03 -6.47 -17.77
C GLU A 52 -4.73 -6.76 -16.46
N THR A 53 -6.04 -6.88 -16.52
CA THR A 53 -6.82 -7.24 -15.35
C THR A 53 -6.38 -8.59 -14.84
N ARG A 54 -6.22 -8.68 -13.52
CA ARG A 54 -5.78 -9.91 -12.90
C ARG A 54 -6.65 -10.16 -11.68
N HIS A 55 -7.33 -11.30 -11.66
CA HIS A 55 -8.26 -11.65 -10.57
C HIS A 55 -9.28 -10.55 -10.32
N GLY A 56 -9.73 -9.90 -11.38
CA GLY A 56 -10.71 -8.85 -11.26
C GLY A 56 -10.15 -7.50 -10.85
N CYS A 57 -8.83 -7.38 -10.77
CA CYS A 57 -8.20 -6.15 -10.31
C CYS A 57 -7.44 -5.48 -11.43
N ASP A 58 -7.46 -4.15 -11.45
CA ASP A 58 -6.75 -3.36 -12.43
C ASP A 58 -5.66 -2.52 -11.79
N ALA A 59 -5.40 -2.71 -10.50
CA ALA A 59 -4.30 -2.06 -9.80
C ALA A 59 -3.63 -3.05 -8.88
N GLU A 60 -2.42 -2.74 -8.49
CA GLU A 60 -1.66 -3.58 -7.59
C GLU A 60 -1.00 -2.73 -6.52
N LEU A 61 -1.09 -3.18 -5.27
CA LEU A 61 -0.30 -2.63 -4.19
C LEU A 61 1.04 -3.36 -4.25
N THR A 62 2.06 -2.68 -4.76
CA THR A 62 3.33 -3.34 -5.05
C THR A 62 4.25 -3.42 -3.87
N GLY A 63 4.01 -2.62 -2.84
CA GLY A 63 4.83 -2.70 -1.65
C GLY A 63 4.23 -1.91 -0.52
N ILE A 64 4.53 -2.36 0.69
CA ILE A 64 4.20 -1.62 1.89
C ILE A 64 5.24 -1.96 2.94
N TYR A 65 5.70 -0.94 3.64
CA TYR A 65 6.70 -1.09 4.68
C TYR A 65 6.33 -0.20 5.85
N LEU A 66 6.48 -0.74 7.04
CA LEU A 66 6.26 0.01 8.27
C LEU A 66 7.41 -0.29 9.21
N ALA A 67 8.01 0.75 9.76
CA ALA A 67 8.98 0.57 10.82
C ALA A 67 8.29 -0.10 11.99
N ARG A 68 9.07 -0.91 12.72
CA ARG A 68 8.49 -1.73 13.76
C ARG A 68 7.79 -0.90 14.84
N ASP A 69 8.36 0.23 15.20
CA ASP A 69 7.82 1.00 16.31
C ASP A 69 6.58 1.80 15.94
N VAL A 70 6.18 1.82 14.68
CA VAL A 70 4.95 2.49 14.30
C VAL A 70 3.87 1.53 13.85
N GLN A 71 4.14 0.23 13.92
CA GLN A 71 3.12 -0.75 13.57
C GLN A 71 2.03 -0.71 14.62
N ARG A 72 0.81 -1.03 14.19
CA ARG A 72 -0.34 -1.04 15.07
C ARG A 72 -0.86 0.33 15.47
N HIS A 73 -0.41 1.38 14.79
CA HIS A 73 -0.93 2.72 15.06
C HIS A 73 -1.80 3.21 13.91
N GLY A 74 -2.26 2.29 13.07
CA GLY A 74 -3.14 2.66 11.98
C GLY A 74 -2.43 3.25 10.78
N LEU A 75 -1.11 3.36 10.81
CA LEU A 75 -0.38 3.96 9.70
C LEU A 75 -0.45 3.08 8.46
N GLY A 76 -0.30 1.76 8.64
CA GLY A 76 -0.35 0.86 7.49
C GLY A 76 -1.69 0.95 6.77
N ARG A 77 -2.78 0.99 7.55
CA ARG A 77 -4.09 1.11 6.96
C ARG A 77 -4.23 2.41 6.19
N ARG A 78 -3.71 3.50 6.74
CA ARG A 78 -3.78 4.79 6.07
C ARG A 78 -2.94 4.82 4.81
N LEU A 79 -1.78 4.19 4.83
CA LEU A 79 -0.95 4.13 3.63
C LEU A 79 -1.63 3.33 2.53
N VAL A 80 -2.19 2.17 2.87
CA VAL A 80 -2.90 1.38 1.87
C VAL A 80 -4.09 2.15 1.33
N GLY A 81 -4.82 2.81 2.23
CA GLY A 81 -5.97 3.61 1.80
C GLY A 81 -5.58 4.76 0.89
N THR A 82 -4.41 5.35 1.13
CA THR A 82 -3.95 6.45 0.29
C THR A 82 -3.61 5.94 -1.11
N VAL A 83 -2.94 4.78 -1.19
CA VAL A 83 -2.67 4.18 -2.50
C VAL A 83 -3.98 3.86 -3.20
N ALA A 84 -4.94 3.28 -2.46
CA ALA A 84 -6.22 2.93 -3.05
C ALA A 84 -6.94 4.17 -3.58
N ALA A 85 -6.92 5.27 -2.82
CA ALA A 85 -7.57 6.49 -3.25
C ALA A 85 -6.92 7.05 -4.51
N GLU A 86 -5.60 6.99 -4.57
CA GLU A 86 -4.90 7.49 -5.75
C GLU A 86 -5.20 6.61 -6.97
N ARG A 87 -5.18 5.29 -6.78
CA ARG A 87 -5.47 4.41 -7.91
C ARG A 87 -6.92 4.58 -8.36
N ALA A 88 -7.84 4.75 -7.41
CA ALA A 88 -9.23 4.98 -7.76
C ALA A 88 -9.41 6.31 -8.49
N ALA A 89 -8.66 7.33 -8.11
CA ALA A 89 -8.72 8.62 -8.79
C ALA A 89 -8.27 8.50 -10.24
N HIS A 90 -7.46 7.48 -10.54
CA HIS A 90 -7.02 7.23 -11.91
C HIS A 90 -7.82 6.11 -12.57
N GLY A 91 -8.98 5.79 -12.03
CA GLY A 91 -9.91 4.89 -12.69
C GLY A 91 -9.89 3.45 -12.23
N ALA A 92 -9.05 3.09 -11.28
CA ALA A 92 -9.01 1.70 -10.84
C ALA A 92 -10.23 1.35 -10.02
N THR A 93 -10.69 0.11 -10.15
CA THR A 93 -11.84 -0.36 -9.41
C THR A 93 -11.47 -1.46 -8.42
N GLY A 94 -10.40 -2.18 -8.65
CA GLY A 94 -9.96 -3.24 -7.75
C GLY A 94 -8.45 -3.26 -7.64
N MET A 95 -7.95 -3.75 -6.51
CA MET A 95 -6.52 -3.76 -6.23
C MET A 95 -6.13 -5.09 -5.64
N ILE A 96 -4.99 -5.62 -6.06
CA ILE A 96 -4.46 -6.87 -5.55
C ILE A 96 -3.15 -6.60 -4.81
N ALA A 97 -2.90 -7.37 -3.76
CA ALA A 97 -1.67 -7.28 -2.98
C ALA A 97 -1.19 -8.69 -2.68
N TRP A 98 0.11 -8.83 -2.48
CA TRP A 98 0.70 -10.13 -2.27
C TRP A 98 1.44 -10.18 -0.94
N ALA A 99 1.34 -11.33 -0.27
CA ALA A 99 2.06 -11.60 0.96
C ALA A 99 2.70 -12.96 0.85
N LEU A 100 3.82 -13.16 1.53
CA LEU A 100 4.33 -14.52 1.64
C LEU A 100 3.29 -15.37 2.36
N ALA A 101 3.01 -16.53 1.81
CA ALA A 101 1.95 -17.37 2.36
C ALA A 101 2.22 -17.74 3.81
N GLY A 102 3.50 -17.81 4.20
CA GLY A 102 3.84 -18.13 5.56
C GLY A 102 3.87 -16.94 6.51
N SER A 103 3.60 -15.74 6.02
CA SER A 103 3.65 -14.57 6.88
C SER A 103 2.27 -14.29 7.47
N ALA A 104 2.03 -14.82 8.66
CA ALA A 104 0.74 -14.59 9.32
C ALA A 104 0.48 -13.10 9.57
N PRO A 105 1.47 -12.31 9.99
CA PRO A 105 1.19 -10.89 10.21
C PRO A 105 0.73 -10.17 8.94
N ALA A 106 1.38 -10.43 7.79
CA ALA A 106 0.98 -9.77 6.56
C ALA A 106 -0.41 -10.22 6.13
N ARG A 107 -0.69 -11.50 6.25
CA ARG A 107 -1.99 -12.00 5.86
C ARG A 107 -3.08 -11.42 6.75
N ARG A 108 -2.84 -11.35 8.06
CA ARG A 108 -3.83 -10.77 8.96
C ARG A 108 -4.04 -9.29 8.67
N PHE A 109 -2.98 -8.59 8.28
CA PHE A 109 -3.10 -7.18 7.97
C PHE A 109 -4.04 -6.96 6.79
N PHE A 110 -3.85 -7.73 5.70
CA PHE A 110 -4.71 -7.57 4.54
C PHE A 110 -6.14 -8.02 4.85
N GLU A 111 -6.28 -9.10 5.61
CA GLU A 111 -7.61 -9.59 5.95
C GLU A 111 -8.36 -8.60 6.84
N ALA A 112 -7.64 -7.93 7.75
CA ALA A 112 -8.26 -6.93 8.60
C ALA A 112 -8.76 -5.73 7.80
N LEU A 113 -8.19 -5.51 6.63
CA LEU A 113 -8.64 -4.44 5.75
C LEU A 113 -9.73 -4.91 4.78
N GLY A 114 -10.23 -6.12 4.98
CA GLY A 114 -11.32 -6.61 4.16
C GLY A 114 -10.91 -7.27 2.87
N ALA A 115 -9.63 -7.57 2.69
CA ALA A 115 -9.18 -8.21 1.47
C ALA A 115 -9.60 -9.67 1.44
N GLU A 116 -9.80 -10.17 0.25
CA GLU A 116 -10.21 -11.54 0.01
C GLU A 116 -9.05 -12.32 -0.57
N LEU A 117 -8.74 -13.48 0.00
CA LEU A 117 -7.71 -14.35 -0.55
C LEU A 117 -8.23 -14.97 -1.83
N VAL A 118 -7.48 -14.83 -2.93
CA VAL A 118 -7.93 -15.36 -4.20
C VAL A 118 -7.03 -16.45 -4.75
N ILE A 119 -5.77 -16.50 -4.36
CA ILE A 119 -4.87 -17.48 -4.91
C ILE A 119 -3.65 -17.62 -4.03
N GLU A 120 -3.09 -18.82 -4.01
CA GLU A 120 -1.75 -19.03 -3.50
C GLU A 120 -0.97 -19.67 -4.62
N GLN A 121 0.22 -19.17 -4.88
CA GLN A 121 0.98 -19.65 -6.02
C GLN A 121 2.46 -19.65 -5.71
N PRO A 122 3.20 -20.56 -6.33
CA PRO A 122 4.65 -20.60 -6.13
C PRO A 122 5.33 -19.46 -6.86
N PHE A 123 6.45 -19.01 -6.32
CA PHE A 123 7.31 -18.09 -7.01
C PHE A 123 8.72 -18.29 -6.47
N GLU A 124 9.69 -17.70 -7.15
CA GLU A 124 11.07 -17.80 -6.74
C GLU A 124 11.60 -16.47 -6.33
N TRP A 125 12.35 -16.44 -5.24
CA TRP A 125 13.03 -15.25 -4.82
C TRP A 125 14.48 -15.62 -4.60
N ASP A 126 15.36 -15.06 -5.46
CA ASP A 126 16.79 -15.29 -5.32
C ASP A 126 17.09 -16.80 -5.33
N GLY A 127 16.41 -17.53 -6.21
CA GLY A 127 16.62 -18.95 -6.36
C GLY A 127 15.90 -19.82 -5.34
N ALA A 128 15.24 -19.24 -4.35
CA ALA A 128 14.53 -20.00 -3.34
C ALA A 128 13.06 -20.13 -3.71
N PRO A 129 12.50 -21.33 -3.61
CA PRO A 129 11.08 -21.50 -3.90
C PRO A 129 10.25 -21.04 -2.72
N LEU A 130 9.28 -20.21 -2.99
CA LEU A 130 8.38 -19.67 -1.99
C LEU A 130 6.96 -19.75 -2.50
N VAL A 131 6.01 -19.46 -1.62
CA VAL A 131 4.61 -19.40 -2.00
C VAL A 131 4.09 -18.02 -1.58
N GLU A 132 3.38 -17.38 -2.48
CA GLU A 132 2.78 -16.09 -2.15
C GLU A 132 1.27 -16.22 -2.19
N ALA A 133 0.62 -15.41 -1.35
CA ALA A 133 -0.83 -15.37 -1.25
C ALA A 133 -1.31 -14.05 -1.82
N GLY A 134 -2.25 -14.11 -2.76
CA GLY A 134 -2.82 -12.91 -3.37
C GLY A 134 -4.12 -12.56 -2.70
N TYR A 135 -4.22 -11.31 -2.27
CA TYR A 135 -5.40 -10.75 -1.64
C TYR A 135 -5.92 -9.62 -2.49
N ARG A 136 -7.23 -9.47 -2.55
CA ARG A 136 -7.79 -8.44 -3.40
C ARG A 136 -8.89 -7.66 -2.70
N TRP A 137 -9.02 -6.43 -3.16
CA TRP A 137 -10.16 -5.58 -2.82
C TRP A 137 -10.84 -5.25 -4.13
N LEU A 138 -12.09 -5.67 -4.30
CA LEU A 138 -12.82 -5.39 -5.53
C LEU A 138 -13.58 -4.07 -5.48
N ASP A 139 -13.62 -3.45 -4.30
CA ASP A 139 -14.37 -2.21 -4.12
C ASP A 139 -13.44 -1.20 -3.47
N LEU A 140 -12.66 -0.50 -4.27
CA LEU A 140 -11.71 0.46 -3.73
C LEU A 140 -12.35 1.57 -2.92
N PRO A 141 -13.52 2.11 -3.29
CA PRO A 141 -14.14 3.10 -2.42
C PRO A 141 -14.40 2.61 -1.01
N SER A 142 -14.79 1.34 -0.85
CA SER A 142 -14.98 0.80 0.49
C SER A 142 -13.68 0.71 1.25
N LEU A 143 -12.61 0.33 0.58
CA LEU A 143 -11.29 0.28 1.22
C LEU A 143 -10.86 1.67 1.66
N VAL A 144 -11.05 2.66 0.81
CA VAL A 144 -10.70 4.03 1.14
C VAL A 144 -11.46 4.48 2.37
N GLY A 145 -12.77 4.19 2.42
CA GLY A 145 -13.58 4.55 3.57
C GLY A 145 -13.15 3.84 4.84
N LEU A 146 -12.86 2.55 4.73
CA LEU A 146 -12.42 1.79 5.87
C LEU A 146 -11.10 2.33 6.43
N ALA A 147 -10.25 2.80 5.56
CA ALA A 147 -8.97 3.34 5.98
C ALA A 147 -9.07 4.75 6.54
N GLY A 148 -10.24 5.37 6.47
CA GLY A 148 -10.41 6.70 7.01
C GLY A 148 -9.75 7.79 6.18
N ILE A 149 -9.62 7.58 4.90
CA ILE A 149 -8.94 8.50 4.00
C ILE A 149 -9.97 9.37 3.30
N LYS A 150 -9.69 10.66 3.26
CA LYS A 150 -10.54 11.54 2.49
C LYS A 150 -10.16 11.47 1.03
N ALA A 151 -11.10 11.79 0.17
CA ALA A 151 -10.85 11.73 -1.25
C ALA A 151 -9.68 12.63 -1.61
N LEU A 152 -8.87 12.16 -2.54
CA LEU A 152 -7.76 12.95 -3.03
C LEU A 152 -8.24 13.85 -4.14
N HIS A 153 -7.60 14.98 -4.26
CA HIS A 153 -8.00 15.95 -5.28
C HIS A 153 -6.96 16.12 -6.34
#